data_cceaa29cc20f4f3034942d75e82e135b
#
_entry.id   cceaa29cc20f4f3034942d75e82e135b
#
_cell.length_a   1.000
_cell.length_b   1.000
_cell.length_c   1.000
_cell.angle_alpha   90.00
_cell.angle_beta   90.00
_cell.angle_gamma   90.00
#
_symmetry.space_group_name_H-M   'P 1'
#
loop_
_entity.id
_entity.type
_entity.pdbx_description
1 polymer ?
#
loop_
_entity_poly.entity_id
_entity_poly.type
_entity_poly.pdbx_seq_one_letter_code
_entity_poly.pdbx_strand_id
1 'polypeptide(L)'
;MRKLFLIFLFFNQLYAELILEITQGTDDPYRVAILPFSGDTEMSEELESIIKNNLNRSGEFETFGEEELLSSPSSEEEIVFNDFKILNIDYLVMGSIAGGDVIYNVFDISKSSKIRTSTVFGIPNKNRQLAHYISDGIYEEITGLKGISSTRILYVTENEKFNLVVADADGKNEQILLESNEPIISPVWSPDSKSVAYVSFETGMAKVFIQNIGTGEREVVIENSSQISSPAWSPDGKFLSLTLYQDGNAEIYILNLRNKNLTRLTNHYSIDTESSWSPRGSKIMFTSGRSGSPQLYEIDLRSCLLYTSDAADD
;
A
#
# COMPACT_ATOMS: atom_id res chain seq x y z
N MET A 1 60.23 21.05 40.80
CA MET A 1 59.38 21.43 39.64
C MET A 1 58.74 20.14 39.09
N ARG A 2 57.47 19.87 39.49
CA ARG A 2 56.68 18.71 39.00
C ARG A 2 55.88 19.15 37.77
N LYS A 3 56.20 18.63 36.59
CA LYS A 3 55.43 18.85 35.37
C LYS A 3 54.18 17.98 35.38
N LEU A 4 53.02 18.62 35.47
CA LEU A 4 51.69 18.01 35.33
C LEU A 4 51.42 17.77 33.84
N PHE A 5 51.31 16.54 33.43
CA PHE A 5 50.91 16.16 32.05
C PHE A 5 49.39 16.01 32.04
N LEU A 6 48.72 16.96 31.38
CA LEU A 6 47.27 16.87 31.12
C LEU A 6 47.05 15.98 29.89
N ILE A 7 46.49 14.78 30.10
CA ILE A 7 46.05 13.93 29.02
C ILE A 7 44.63 14.37 28.62
N PHE A 8 44.51 14.97 27.45
CA PHE A 8 43.21 15.22 26.80
C PHE A 8 42.71 13.93 26.18
N LEU A 9 41.71 13.29 26.80
CA LEU A 9 40.95 12.18 26.19
C LEU A 9 39.93 12.78 25.21
N PHE A 10 40.24 12.68 23.91
CA PHE A 10 39.24 12.90 22.84
C PHE A 10 38.26 11.75 22.85
N PHE A 11 37.03 11.97 23.36
CA PHE A 11 35.89 11.10 23.09
C PHE A 11 35.44 11.33 21.64
N ASN A 12 35.85 10.46 20.71
CA ASN A 12 35.18 10.33 19.43
C ASN A 12 33.79 9.74 19.70
N GLN A 13 32.75 10.55 19.55
CA GLN A 13 31.39 10.02 19.46
C GLN A 13 31.27 9.27 18.13
N LEU A 14 31.27 7.95 18.19
CA LEU A 14 30.87 7.08 17.09
C LEU A 14 29.35 7.29 16.89
N TYR A 15 28.98 8.09 15.90
CA TYR A 15 27.61 8.06 15.39
C TYR A 15 27.46 6.75 14.65
N ALA A 16 26.65 5.83 15.18
CA ALA A 16 26.18 4.68 14.44
C ALA A 16 25.19 5.20 13.40
N GLU A 17 25.60 5.27 12.14
CA GLU A 17 24.71 5.55 11.01
C GLU A 17 23.92 4.28 10.74
N LEU A 18 22.61 4.32 10.95
CA LEU A 18 21.72 3.21 10.60
C LEU A 18 21.61 3.16 9.07
N ILE A 19 22.39 2.29 8.45
CA ILE A 19 22.25 2.00 7.02
C ILE A 19 21.11 0.98 6.90
N LEU A 20 19.94 1.44 6.47
CA LEU A 20 18.83 0.57 6.09
C LEU A 20 19.07 0.14 4.63
N GLU A 21 19.59 -1.06 4.44
CA GLU A 21 19.68 -1.68 3.12
C GLU A 21 18.33 -2.31 2.80
N ILE A 22 17.57 -1.67 1.91
CA ILE A 22 16.35 -2.24 1.35
C ILE A 22 16.79 -3.15 0.21
N THR A 23 16.94 -4.45 0.48
CA THR A 23 17.12 -5.46 -0.56
C THR A 23 15.80 -5.59 -1.30
N GLN A 24 15.80 -5.27 -2.59
CA GLN A 24 14.67 -5.50 -3.47
C GLN A 24 14.63 -7.01 -3.81
N GLY A 25 13.56 -7.67 -3.38
CA GLY A 25 13.29 -9.06 -3.74
C GLY A 25 13.83 -10.09 -2.76
N THR A 26 13.49 -11.35 -3.01
CA THR A 26 14.05 -12.52 -2.34
C THR A 26 15.37 -12.93 -3.01
N ASP A 27 16.28 -13.56 -2.25
CA ASP A 27 17.53 -14.10 -2.79
C ASP A 27 17.29 -15.22 -3.84
N ASP A 28 16.07 -15.80 -3.87
CA ASP A 28 15.67 -16.88 -4.79
C ASP A 28 14.19 -16.63 -5.24
N PRO A 29 13.98 -15.78 -6.25
CA PRO A 29 12.65 -15.48 -6.75
C PRO A 29 12.05 -16.66 -7.53
N TYR A 30 10.72 -16.84 -7.46
CA TYR A 30 10.00 -17.80 -8.30
C TYR A 30 10.18 -17.46 -9.79
N ARG A 31 10.68 -18.42 -10.57
CA ARG A 31 10.90 -18.28 -12.01
C ARG A 31 9.67 -18.70 -12.77
N VAL A 32 8.98 -17.74 -13.39
CA VAL A 32 7.65 -17.95 -14.01
C VAL A 32 7.70 -17.62 -15.49
N ALA A 33 7.44 -18.62 -16.34
CA ALA A 33 7.20 -18.40 -17.76
C ALA A 33 5.76 -17.95 -17.99
N ILE A 34 5.57 -16.89 -18.75
CA ILE A 34 4.26 -16.36 -19.11
C ILE A 34 4.18 -16.36 -20.64
N LEU A 35 3.34 -17.26 -21.16
CA LEU A 35 3.11 -17.35 -22.60
C LEU A 35 2.03 -16.37 -23.07
N PRO A 36 2.09 -15.93 -24.33
CA PRO A 36 1.00 -15.18 -24.93
C PRO A 36 -0.33 -15.90 -24.80
N PHE A 37 -1.38 -15.17 -24.47
CA PHE A 37 -2.73 -15.70 -24.37
C PHE A 37 -3.29 -15.91 -25.78
N SER A 38 -3.79 -17.10 -26.08
CA SER A 38 -4.39 -17.39 -27.40
C SER A 38 -5.68 -16.57 -27.61
N GLY A 39 -5.96 -16.13 -28.84
CA GLY A 39 -7.17 -15.38 -29.21
C GLY A 39 -6.85 -13.95 -29.69
N ASP A 40 -7.32 -12.93 -28.99
CA ASP A 40 -7.09 -11.53 -29.35
C ASP A 40 -5.61 -11.13 -29.09
N THR A 41 -4.86 -10.89 -30.17
CA THR A 41 -3.41 -10.65 -30.10
C THR A 41 -3.08 -9.33 -29.40
N GLU A 42 -3.81 -8.25 -29.69
CA GLU A 42 -3.55 -6.92 -29.09
C GLU A 42 -3.81 -6.96 -27.59
N MET A 43 -4.91 -7.57 -27.20
CA MET A 43 -5.23 -7.76 -25.78
C MET A 43 -4.21 -8.69 -25.09
N SER A 44 -3.76 -9.75 -25.77
CA SER A 44 -2.75 -10.70 -25.23
C SER A 44 -1.44 -10.00 -24.90
N GLU A 45 -0.89 -9.21 -25.83
CA GLU A 45 0.34 -8.46 -25.63
C GLU A 45 0.24 -7.46 -24.46
N GLU A 46 -0.91 -6.76 -24.36
CA GLU A 46 -1.18 -5.84 -23.24
C GLU A 46 -1.22 -6.59 -21.90
N LEU A 47 -1.98 -7.69 -21.81
CA LEU A 47 -2.12 -8.49 -20.60
C LEU A 47 -0.77 -9.06 -20.16
N GLU A 48 -0.05 -9.70 -21.07
CA GLU A 48 1.26 -10.31 -20.78
C GLU A 48 2.24 -9.28 -20.21
N SER A 49 2.38 -8.13 -20.87
CA SER A 49 3.26 -7.06 -20.44
C SER A 49 2.93 -6.57 -19.03
N ILE A 50 1.64 -6.36 -18.72
CA ILE A 50 1.22 -5.88 -17.40
C ILE A 50 1.42 -6.96 -16.33
N ILE A 51 1.09 -8.23 -16.64
CA ILE A 51 1.25 -9.34 -15.69
C ILE A 51 2.73 -9.52 -15.34
N LYS A 52 3.62 -9.55 -16.34
CA LYS A 52 5.08 -9.65 -16.13
C LYS A 52 5.59 -8.50 -15.24
N ASN A 53 5.20 -7.27 -15.56
CA ASN A 53 5.60 -6.09 -14.78
C ASN A 53 5.08 -6.15 -13.33
N ASN A 54 3.85 -6.59 -13.10
CA ASN A 54 3.27 -6.70 -11.77
C ASN A 54 3.99 -7.74 -10.91
N LEU A 55 4.24 -8.92 -11.48
CA LEU A 55 4.93 -10.00 -10.77
C LEU A 55 6.38 -9.60 -10.46
N ASN A 56 7.14 -9.10 -11.45
CA ASN A 56 8.53 -8.64 -11.24
C ASN A 56 8.62 -7.51 -10.18
N ARG A 57 7.67 -6.56 -10.20
CA ARG A 57 7.65 -5.46 -9.22
C ARG A 57 7.45 -5.92 -7.78
N SER A 58 6.84 -7.08 -7.56
CA SER A 58 6.69 -7.63 -6.21
C SER A 58 8.03 -8.01 -5.57
N GLY A 59 9.06 -8.25 -6.39
CA GLY A 59 10.37 -8.73 -5.95
C GLY A 59 10.39 -10.22 -5.61
N GLU A 60 9.26 -10.91 -5.65
CA GLU A 60 9.13 -12.36 -5.38
C GLU A 60 9.26 -13.22 -6.65
N PHE A 61 9.25 -12.59 -7.84
CA PHE A 61 9.22 -13.28 -9.13
C PHE A 61 10.26 -12.76 -10.11
N GLU A 62 10.77 -13.67 -10.92
CA GLU A 62 11.50 -13.43 -12.16
C GLU A 62 10.67 -14.00 -13.31
N THR A 63 10.18 -13.16 -14.24
CA THR A 63 9.29 -13.60 -15.33
C THR A 63 10.01 -13.72 -16.65
N PHE A 64 9.65 -14.74 -17.43
CA PHE A 64 10.19 -15.08 -18.74
C PHE A 64 9.10 -15.01 -19.80
N GLY A 65 9.40 -14.40 -20.95
CA GLY A 65 8.53 -14.38 -22.12
C GLY A 65 8.87 -15.49 -23.13
N GLU A 66 8.03 -15.62 -24.16
CA GLU A 66 8.18 -16.64 -25.21
C GLU A 66 9.58 -16.68 -25.85
N GLU A 67 10.17 -15.49 -26.06
CA GLU A 67 11.49 -15.33 -26.69
C GLU A 67 12.65 -15.87 -25.86
N GLU A 68 12.45 -16.13 -24.58
CA GLU A 68 13.45 -16.62 -23.63
C GLU A 68 13.33 -18.14 -23.40
N LEU A 69 12.33 -18.79 -24.01
CA LEU A 69 11.98 -20.18 -23.78
C LEU A 69 12.46 -21.11 -24.91
N LEU A 70 12.63 -22.39 -24.61
CA LEU A 70 13.01 -23.41 -25.59
C LEU A 70 11.84 -23.89 -26.43
N SER A 71 10.61 -23.78 -25.90
CA SER A 71 9.37 -24.14 -26.57
C SER A 71 8.24 -23.22 -26.11
N SER A 72 7.27 -22.97 -27.02
CA SER A 72 6.10 -22.14 -26.77
C SER A 72 4.85 -22.95 -27.13
N PRO A 73 4.35 -23.82 -26.19
CA PRO A 73 3.17 -24.61 -26.43
C PRO A 73 1.93 -23.72 -26.60
N SER A 74 1.09 -24.02 -27.58
CA SER A 74 -0.17 -23.34 -27.82
C SER A 74 -1.38 -24.02 -27.11
N SER A 75 -1.19 -25.24 -26.63
CA SER A 75 -2.17 -25.99 -25.85
C SER A 75 -1.52 -26.77 -24.72
N GLU A 76 -2.34 -27.20 -23.75
CA GLU A 76 -1.88 -27.98 -22.59
C GLU A 76 -1.20 -29.30 -22.98
N GLU A 77 -1.70 -29.95 -24.04
CA GLU A 77 -1.19 -31.24 -24.55
C GLU A 77 0.20 -31.10 -25.17
N GLU A 78 0.60 -29.91 -25.59
CA GLU A 78 1.89 -29.63 -26.22
C GLU A 78 2.98 -29.30 -25.20
N ILE A 79 2.66 -29.23 -23.89
CA ILE A 79 3.63 -28.85 -22.87
C ILE A 79 4.70 -29.95 -22.72
N VAL A 80 5.93 -29.60 -23.07
CA VAL A 80 7.11 -30.41 -22.81
C VAL A 80 7.77 -29.90 -21.52
N PHE A 81 7.36 -30.40 -20.37
CA PHE A 81 7.83 -29.93 -19.06
C PHE A 81 9.36 -29.93 -18.91
N ASN A 82 10.06 -30.81 -19.63
CA ASN A 82 11.53 -30.87 -19.56
C ASN A 82 12.20 -29.62 -20.12
N ASP A 83 11.62 -28.96 -21.11
CA ASP A 83 12.18 -27.74 -21.71
C ASP A 83 12.21 -26.61 -20.69
N PHE A 84 11.18 -26.51 -19.85
CA PHE A 84 11.10 -25.53 -18.76
C PHE A 84 12.01 -25.91 -17.59
N LYS A 85 12.17 -27.21 -17.27
CA LYS A 85 13.12 -27.67 -16.23
C LYS A 85 14.57 -27.35 -16.55
N ILE A 86 14.98 -27.46 -17.81
CA ILE A 86 16.33 -27.09 -18.27
C ILE A 86 16.64 -25.61 -18.01
N LEU A 87 15.65 -24.76 -18.13
CA LEU A 87 15.75 -23.31 -17.88
C LEU A 87 15.58 -22.94 -16.41
N ASN A 88 15.38 -23.91 -15.50
CA ASN A 88 15.04 -23.71 -14.10
C ASN A 88 13.78 -22.84 -13.91
N ILE A 89 12.79 -23.02 -14.78
CA ILE A 89 11.46 -22.40 -14.61
C ILE A 89 10.67 -23.22 -13.57
N ASP A 90 10.08 -22.54 -12.58
CA ASP A 90 9.28 -23.18 -11.53
C ASP A 90 7.83 -23.34 -11.94
N TYR A 91 7.27 -22.30 -12.60
CA TYR A 91 5.87 -22.28 -13.02
C TYR A 91 5.70 -21.81 -14.45
N LEU A 92 4.66 -22.32 -15.10
CA LEU A 92 4.24 -21.88 -16.43
C LEU A 92 2.81 -21.35 -16.35
N VAL A 93 2.59 -20.18 -16.95
CA VAL A 93 1.26 -19.58 -17.13
C VAL A 93 0.94 -19.52 -18.60
N MET A 94 -0.22 -20.04 -18.96
CA MET A 94 -0.78 -19.96 -20.30
C MET A 94 -2.29 -19.79 -20.24
N GLY A 95 -2.90 -19.24 -21.29
CA GLY A 95 -4.33 -19.00 -21.28
C GLY A 95 -4.92 -18.67 -22.63
N SER A 96 -6.21 -18.31 -22.63
CA SER A 96 -6.94 -17.92 -23.82
C SER A 96 -7.92 -16.77 -23.53
N ILE A 97 -8.18 -15.99 -24.56
CA ILE A 97 -9.10 -14.83 -24.54
C ILE A 97 -10.28 -15.19 -25.44
N ALA A 98 -11.48 -15.14 -24.88
CA ALA A 98 -12.71 -15.41 -25.62
C ALA A 98 -13.81 -14.40 -25.24
N GLY A 99 -14.22 -13.55 -26.16
CA GLY A 99 -15.27 -12.55 -25.92
C GLY A 99 -14.90 -11.49 -24.86
N GLY A 100 -13.60 -11.30 -24.61
CA GLY A 100 -13.08 -10.40 -23.57
C GLY A 100 -12.82 -11.09 -22.23
N ASP A 101 -13.37 -12.29 -22.00
CA ASP A 101 -13.05 -13.11 -20.82
C ASP A 101 -11.70 -13.79 -21.00
N VAL A 102 -10.95 -13.96 -19.92
CA VAL A 102 -9.65 -14.63 -19.91
C VAL A 102 -9.72 -15.88 -19.05
N ILE A 103 -9.39 -17.01 -19.65
CA ILE A 103 -9.14 -18.27 -18.93
C ILE A 103 -7.63 -18.45 -18.88
N TYR A 104 -7.07 -18.66 -17.69
CA TYR A 104 -5.65 -18.96 -17.54
C TYR A 104 -5.41 -20.16 -16.65
N ASN A 105 -4.32 -20.87 -16.96
CA ASN A 105 -3.86 -22.03 -16.25
C ASN A 105 -2.47 -21.77 -15.67
N VAL A 106 -2.22 -22.27 -14.46
CA VAL A 106 -0.90 -22.26 -13.82
C VAL A 106 -0.44 -23.71 -13.66
N PHE A 107 0.76 -24.01 -14.11
CA PHE A 107 1.39 -25.32 -14.03
C PHE A 107 2.62 -25.26 -13.12
N ASP A 108 2.75 -26.24 -12.23
CA ASP A 108 3.95 -26.50 -11.46
C ASP A 108 4.88 -27.39 -12.30
N ILE A 109 6.01 -26.84 -12.71
CA ILE A 109 6.96 -27.52 -13.61
C ILE A 109 7.65 -28.68 -12.91
N SER A 110 7.95 -28.55 -11.61
CA SER A 110 8.60 -29.59 -10.83
C SER A 110 7.71 -30.83 -10.73
N LYS A 111 6.40 -30.63 -10.48
CA LYS A 111 5.39 -31.70 -10.40
C LYS A 111 4.86 -32.13 -11.76
N SER A 112 5.18 -31.40 -12.83
CA SER A 112 4.66 -31.65 -14.19
C SER A 112 3.12 -31.72 -14.22
N SER A 113 2.46 -30.80 -13.52
CA SER A 113 1.01 -30.81 -13.37
C SER A 113 0.41 -29.41 -13.32
N LYS A 114 -0.82 -29.29 -13.81
CA LYS A 114 -1.62 -28.10 -13.64
C LYS A 114 -2.07 -27.97 -12.19
N ILE A 115 -1.86 -26.81 -11.59
CA ILE A 115 -2.26 -26.51 -10.20
C ILE A 115 -3.48 -25.61 -10.14
N ARG A 116 -3.73 -24.76 -11.17
CA ARG A 116 -4.88 -23.87 -11.19
C ARG A 116 -5.42 -23.67 -12.59
N THR A 117 -6.75 -23.57 -12.69
CA THR A 117 -7.48 -22.97 -13.79
C THR A 117 -8.37 -21.88 -13.24
N SER A 118 -8.32 -20.70 -13.80
CA SER A 118 -9.16 -19.56 -13.38
C SER A 118 -9.72 -18.84 -14.57
N THR A 119 -10.94 -18.29 -14.40
CA THR A 119 -11.58 -17.41 -15.37
C THR A 119 -11.73 -16.03 -14.76
N VAL A 120 -11.28 -15.00 -15.47
CA VAL A 120 -11.51 -13.62 -15.12
C VAL A 120 -12.40 -13.02 -16.19
N PHE A 121 -13.57 -12.52 -15.77
CA PHE A 121 -14.55 -11.95 -16.69
C PHE A 121 -14.12 -10.57 -17.16
N GLY A 122 -14.20 -10.36 -18.46
CA GLY A 122 -13.83 -9.11 -19.10
C GLY A 122 -14.71 -7.96 -18.68
N ILE A 123 -14.08 -6.80 -18.49
CA ILE A 123 -14.77 -5.54 -18.26
C ILE A 123 -14.44 -4.65 -19.48
N PRO A 124 -15.45 -4.19 -20.24
CA PRO A 124 -15.19 -3.38 -21.43
C PRO A 124 -14.23 -2.20 -21.14
N ASN A 125 -13.23 -2.03 -21.98
CA ASN A 125 -12.21 -0.97 -21.91
C ASN A 125 -11.37 -0.96 -20.61
N LYS A 126 -11.23 -2.12 -19.90
CA LYS A 126 -10.48 -2.24 -18.66
C LYS A 126 -9.49 -3.41 -18.67
N ASN A 127 -8.79 -3.62 -19.76
CA ASN A 127 -7.80 -4.69 -19.90
C ASN A 127 -6.73 -4.65 -18.80
N ARG A 128 -6.26 -3.43 -18.44
CA ARG A 128 -5.30 -3.27 -17.33
C ARG A 128 -5.82 -3.83 -16.01
N GLN A 129 -7.08 -3.51 -15.67
CA GLN A 129 -7.68 -4.02 -14.43
C GLN A 129 -7.80 -5.54 -14.46
N LEU A 130 -8.11 -6.11 -15.63
CA LEU A 130 -8.14 -7.55 -15.84
C LEU A 130 -6.75 -8.18 -15.63
N ALA A 131 -5.70 -7.59 -16.21
CA ALA A 131 -4.32 -8.03 -16.02
C ALA A 131 -3.89 -7.98 -14.55
N HIS A 132 -4.28 -6.95 -13.81
CA HIS A 132 -4.02 -6.85 -12.38
C HIS A 132 -4.70 -7.98 -11.57
N TYR A 133 -5.96 -8.31 -11.88
CA TYR A 133 -6.65 -9.45 -11.24
C TYR A 133 -5.99 -10.79 -11.57
N ILE A 134 -5.54 -10.99 -12.82
CA ILE A 134 -4.80 -12.19 -13.21
C ILE A 134 -3.47 -12.26 -12.44
N SER A 135 -2.74 -11.16 -12.36
CA SER A 135 -1.48 -11.07 -11.59
C SER A 135 -1.68 -11.44 -10.12
N ASP A 136 -2.74 -10.91 -9.48
CA ASP A 136 -3.06 -11.22 -8.10
C ASP A 136 -3.42 -12.69 -7.91
N GLY A 137 -4.16 -13.28 -8.86
CA GLY A 137 -4.49 -14.70 -8.82
C GLY A 137 -3.29 -15.63 -9.01
N ILE A 138 -2.32 -15.27 -9.87
CA ILE A 138 -1.07 -15.99 -10.04
C ILE A 138 -0.21 -15.87 -8.77
N TYR A 139 -0.08 -14.65 -8.25
CA TYR A 139 0.65 -14.36 -7.03
C TYR A 139 0.13 -15.20 -5.85
N GLU A 140 -1.19 -15.19 -5.63
CA GLU A 140 -1.84 -15.92 -4.53
C GLU A 140 -1.67 -17.44 -4.68
N GLU A 141 -1.76 -17.98 -5.91
CA GLU A 141 -1.60 -19.41 -6.15
C GLU A 141 -0.19 -19.91 -5.83
N ILE A 142 0.82 -19.11 -6.15
CA ILE A 142 2.22 -19.51 -6.00
C ILE A 142 2.72 -19.26 -4.57
N THR A 143 2.39 -18.10 -3.98
CA THR A 143 2.93 -17.69 -2.67
C THR A 143 2.01 -18.03 -1.49
N GLY A 144 0.72 -18.26 -1.74
CA GLY A 144 -0.30 -18.39 -0.70
C GLY A 144 -0.72 -17.06 -0.06
N LEU A 145 -0.18 -15.93 -0.53
CA LEU A 145 -0.47 -14.58 -0.03
C LEU A 145 -1.33 -13.83 -1.05
N LYS A 146 -2.16 -12.91 -0.58
CA LYS A 146 -2.97 -12.08 -1.49
C LYS A 146 -2.09 -11.13 -2.28
N GLY A 147 -2.31 -11.07 -3.60
CA GLY A 147 -1.71 -10.06 -4.46
C GLY A 147 -2.27 -8.66 -4.18
N ILE A 148 -1.51 -7.65 -4.57
CA ILE A 148 -1.85 -6.23 -4.39
C ILE A 148 -1.90 -5.45 -5.71
N SER A 149 -1.70 -6.10 -6.85
CA SER A 149 -1.63 -5.43 -8.16
C SER A 149 -2.95 -4.76 -8.55
N SER A 150 -4.09 -5.33 -8.14
CA SER A 150 -5.42 -4.75 -8.37
C SER A 150 -5.80 -3.63 -7.40
N THR A 151 -4.93 -3.28 -6.47
CA THR A 151 -5.16 -2.16 -5.53
C THR A 151 -4.86 -0.81 -6.18
N ARG A 152 -5.22 0.27 -5.49
CA ARG A 152 -4.92 1.64 -5.92
C ARG A 152 -4.12 2.37 -4.87
N ILE A 153 -3.26 3.28 -5.31
CA ILE A 153 -2.49 4.17 -4.44
C ILE A 153 -3.13 5.55 -4.42
N LEU A 154 -3.02 6.22 -3.27
CA LEU A 154 -3.47 7.58 -3.05
C LEU A 154 -2.27 8.40 -2.56
N TYR A 155 -1.98 9.49 -3.23
CA TYR A 155 -0.82 10.33 -2.92
C TYR A 155 -1.05 11.79 -3.30
N VAL A 156 -0.15 12.65 -2.85
CA VAL A 156 -0.11 14.05 -3.23
C VAL A 156 1.16 14.32 -4.02
N THR A 157 1.03 15.01 -5.15
CA THR A 157 2.17 15.57 -5.87
C THR A 157 2.22 17.07 -5.66
N GLU A 158 3.44 17.61 -5.59
CA GLU A 158 3.71 19.03 -5.54
C GLU A 158 4.62 19.41 -6.71
N ASN A 159 4.09 20.19 -7.63
CA ASN A 159 4.82 20.80 -8.74
C ASN A 159 4.52 22.31 -8.69
N GLU A 160 3.83 22.85 -9.72
CA GLU A 160 3.29 24.22 -9.67
C GLU A 160 2.09 24.33 -8.71
N LYS A 161 1.38 23.21 -8.51
CA LYS A 161 0.24 23.07 -7.63
C LYS A 161 0.31 21.76 -6.87
N PHE A 162 -0.47 21.65 -5.81
CA PHE A 162 -0.70 20.41 -5.09
C PHE A 162 -1.82 19.63 -5.76
N ASN A 163 -1.58 18.38 -6.12
CA ASN A 163 -2.58 17.48 -6.70
C ASN A 163 -2.80 16.27 -5.79
N LEU A 164 -4.04 16.04 -5.39
CA LEU A 164 -4.46 14.79 -4.78
C LEU A 164 -4.76 13.80 -5.90
N VAL A 165 -4.04 12.69 -5.94
CA VAL A 165 -4.05 11.75 -7.06
C VAL A 165 -4.36 10.34 -6.57
N VAL A 166 -5.17 9.64 -7.36
CA VAL A 166 -5.37 8.18 -7.25
C VAL A 166 -4.84 7.54 -8.53
N ALA A 167 -4.09 6.45 -8.38
CA ALA A 167 -3.57 5.67 -9.50
C ALA A 167 -3.68 4.16 -9.22
N ASP A 168 -3.49 3.33 -10.25
CA ASP A 168 -3.29 1.90 -10.08
C ASP A 168 -2.00 1.64 -9.25
N ALA A 169 -1.85 0.48 -8.67
CA ALA A 169 -0.69 0.13 -7.84
C ALA A 169 0.66 0.24 -8.57
N ASP A 170 0.64 0.24 -9.90
CA ASP A 170 1.83 0.43 -10.75
C ASP A 170 2.08 1.90 -11.16
N GLY A 171 1.34 2.84 -10.59
CA GLY A 171 1.46 4.26 -10.87
C GLY A 171 0.83 4.71 -12.19
N LYS A 172 0.08 3.85 -12.88
CA LYS A 172 -0.65 4.21 -14.11
C LYS A 172 -2.10 4.60 -13.81
N ASN A 173 -2.82 5.05 -14.85
CA ASN A 173 -4.22 5.50 -14.74
C ASN A 173 -4.42 6.56 -13.65
N GLU A 174 -3.53 7.53 -13.60
CA GLU A 174 -3.62 8.65 -12.66
C GLU A 174 -4.93 9.42 -12.87
N GLN A 175 -5.65 9.62 -11.78
CA GLN A 175 -6.83 10.45 -11.69
C GLN A 175 -6.59 11.55 -10.65
N ILE A 176 -6.57 12.81 -11.08
CA ILE A 176 -6.51 13.96 -10.19
C ILE A 176 -7.89 14.14 -9.56
N LEU A 177 -7.98 13.96 -8.25
CA LEU A 177 -9.21 14.18 -7.47
C LEU A 177 -9.39 15.65 -7.08
N LEU A 178 -8.27 16.34 -6.82
CA LEU A 178 -8.24 17.75 -6.43
C LEU A 178 -6.95 18.39 -6.90
N GLU A 179 -7.05 19.58 -7.46
CA GLU A 179 -5.94 20.50 -7.73
C GLU A 179 -6.08 21.73 -6.83
N SER A 180 -5.02 22.13 -6.14
CA SER A 180 -5.01 23.28 -5.21
C SER A 180 -3.73 24.07 -5.32
N ASN A 181 -3.81 25.39 -5.14
CA ASN A 181 -2.63 26.25 -4.98
C ASN A 181 -2.07 26.16 -3.55
N GLU A 182 -2.86 25.67 -2.62
CA GLU A 182 -2.50 25.52 -1.21
C GLU A 182 -2.25 24.05 -0.85
N PRO A 183 -1.48 23.74 0.19
CA PRO A 183 -1.13 22.39 0.55
C PRO A 183 -2.33 21.45 0.75
N ILE A 184 -2.14 20.21 0.32
CA ILE A 184 -2.98 19.07 0.64
C ILE A 184 -2.08 18.06 1.37
N ILE A 185 -2.50 17.59 2.55
CA ILE A 185 -1.68 16.68 3.36
C ILE A 185 -2.50 15.51 3.92
N SER A 186 -1.79 14.45 4.30
CA SER A 186 -2.32 13.28 5.03
C SER A 186 -3.54 12.64 4.36
N PRO A 187 -3.51 12.34 3.06
CA PRO A 187 -4.62 11.65 2.41
C PRO A 187 -4.72 10.19 2.87
N VAL A 188 -5.93 9.71 3.10
CA VAL A 188 -6.20 8.35 3.57
C VAL A 188 -7.48 7.78 2.98
N TRP A 189 -7.43 6.50 2.58
CA TRP A 189 -8.57 5.75 2.06
C TRP A 189 -9.61 5.44 3.13
N SER A 190 -10.90 5.53 2.77
CA SER A 190 -11.95 4.92 3.57
C SER A 190 -11.87 3.38 3.52
N PRO A 191 -12.33 2.66 4.55
CA PRO A 191 -12.24 1.19 4.60
C PRO A 191 -12.95 0.47 3.45
N ASP A 192 -13.97 1.09 2.86
CA ASP A 192 -14.73 0.58 1.71
C ASP A 192 -14.12 0.97 0.35
N SER A 193 -13.00 1.70 0.36
CA SER A 193 -12.28 2.20 -0.82
C SER A 193 -13.11 3.08 -1.77
N LYS A 194 -14.23 3.66 -1.29
CA LYS A 194 -15.10 4.54 -2.09
C LYS A 194 -14.83 6.01 -1.88
N SER A 195 -14.21 6.36 -0.76
CA SER A 195 -13.93 7.74 -0.40
C SER A 195 -12.50 7.90 0.11
N VAL A 196 -12.03 9.13 0.13
CA VAL A 196 -10.76 9.53 0.72
C VAL A 196 -11.00 10.65 1.71
N ALA A 197 -10.25 10.67 2.83
CA ALA A 197 -10.17 11.81 3.71
C ALA A 197 -8.79 12.45 3.58
N TYR A 198 -8.73 13.77 3.67
CA TYR A 198 -7.48 14.53 3.58
C TYR A 198 -7.64 15.88 4.26
N VAL A 199 -6.51 16.51 4.55
CA VAL A 199 -6.47 17.90 5.03
C VAL A 199 -6.13 18.81 3.86
N SER A 200 -6.88 19.88 3.67
CA SER A 200 -6.63 20.91 2.65
C SER A 200 -6.60 22.30 3.27
N PHE A 201 -5.68 23.11 2.76
CA PHE A 201 -5.52 24.52 3.14
C PHE A 201 -6.12 25.49 2.10
N GLU A 202 -6.90 25.01 1.13
CA GLU A 202 -7.46 25.80 0.01
C GLU A 202 -8.27 27.03 0.44
N THR A 203 -8.73 27.09 1.68
CA THR A 203 -9.48 28.25 2.23
C THR A 203 -8.64 29.10 3.18
N GLY A 204 -7.32 28.90 3.22
CA GLY A 204 -6.38 29.61 4.10
C GLY A 204 -6.27 29.02 5.51
N MET A 205 -7.13 28.05 5.87
CA MET A 205 -7.08 27.31 7.13
C MET A 205 -7.20 25.82 6.87
N ALA A 206 -6.60 25.00 7.74
CA ALA A 206 -6.68 23.56 7.66
C ALA A 206 -8.12 23.08 7.88
N LYS A 207 -8.65 22.31 6.93
CA LYS A 207 -9.95 21.63 7.02
C LYS A 207 -9.79 20.17 6.64
N VAL A 208 -10.56 19.30 7.29
CA VAL A 208 -10.65 17.90 6.89
C VAL A 208 -11.81 17.74 5.92
N PHE A 209 -11.51 17.21 4.75
CA PHE A 209 -12.48 16.87 3.73
C PHE A 209 -12.64 15.35 3.63
N ILE A 210 -13.85 14.92 3.32
CA ILE A 210 -14.12 13.59 2.77
C ILE A 210 -14.61 13.78 1.35
N GLN A 211 -14.01 13.05 0.41
CA GLN A 211 -14.38 13.10 -1.01
C GLN A 211 -14.72 11.71 -1.51
N ASN A 212 -15.87 11.57 -2.17
CA ASN A 212 -16.23 10.35 -2.89
C ASN A 212 -15.48 10.31 -4.23
N ILE A 213 -14.79 9.19 -4.50
CA ILE A 213 -13.93 9.06 -5.69
C ILE A 213 -14.76 8.92 -6.96
N GLY A 214 -15.91 8.22 -6.89
CA GLY A 214 -16.75 7.96 -8.06
C GLY A 214 -17.57 9.17 -8.50
N THR A 215 -18.09 9.96 -7.55
CA THR A 215 -18.92 11.12 -7.84
C THR A 215 -18.15 12.43 -7.83
N GLY A 216 -17.01 12.49 -7.17
CA GLY A 216 -16.25 13.72 -6.92
C GLY A 216 -16.84 14.62 -5.84
N GLU A 217 -17.97 14.25 -5.24
CA GLU A 217 -18.61 15.02 -4.16
C GLU A 217 -17.69 15.13 -2.94
N ARG A 218 -17.60 16.36 -2.39
CA ARG A 218 -16.75 16.71 -1.25
C ARG A 218 -17.55 17.28 -0.11
N GLU A 219 -17.22 16.87 1.11
CA GLU A 219 -17.80 17.39 2.35
C GLU A 219 -16.69 17.84 3.30
N VAL A 220 -16.82 19.04 3.88
CA VAL A 220 -16.02 19.44 5.04
C VAL A 220 -16.57 18.75 6.27
N VAL A 221 -15.79 17.87 6.90
CA VAL A 221 -16.23 17.13 8.10
C VAL A 221 -15.76 17.77 9.39
N ILE A 222 -14.67 18.54 9.32
CA ILE A 222 -14.20 19.35 10.44
C ILE A 222 -13.58 20.66 9.92
N GLU A 223 -13.94 21.74 10.55
CA GLU A 223 -13.38 23.07 10.37
C GLU A 223 -13.07 23.62 11.77
N ASN A 224 -11.81 23.89 12.02
CA ASN A 224 -11.37 24.46 13.29
C ASN A 224 -10.30 25.51 13.02
N SER A 225 -10.23 26.54 13.88
CA SER A 225 -9.16 27.55 13.87
C SER A 225 -7.79 26.99 14.26
N SER A 226 -7.75 25.74 14.76
CA SER A 226 -6.53 25.04 15.18
C SER A 226 -5.91 24.27 14.00
N GLN A 227 -4.63 23.92 14.10
CA GLN A 227 -3.99 23.04 13.15
C GLN A 227 -4.57 21.63 13.28
N ILE A 228 -4.88 21.01 12.13
CA ILE A 228 -5.45 19.68 12.02
C ILE A 228 -4.53 18.85 11.13
N SER A 229 -4.26 17.59 11.50
CA SER A 229 -3.48 16.68 10.67
C SER A 229 -3.86 15.22 10.91
N SER A 230 -3.30 14.34 10.07
CA SER A 230 -3.26 12.89 10.24
C SER A 230 -4.63 12.25 10.50
N PRO A 231 -5.64 12.48 9.65
CA PRO A 231 -6.90 11.77 9.76
C PRO A 231 -6.68 10.27 9.51
N ALA A 232 -7.35 9.41 10.30
CA ALA A 232 -7.34 7.97 10.09
C ALA A 232 -8.75 7.40 10.33
N TRP A 233 -9.20 6.54 9.42
CA TRP A 233 -10.52 5.93 9.49
C TRP A 233 -10.59 4.77 10.49
N SER A 234 -11.68 4.70 11.25
CA SER A 234 -12.03 3.47 11.94
C SER A 234 -12.37 2.36 10.92
N PRO A 235 -12.10 1.07 11.23
CA PRO A 235 -12.35 -0.03 10.29
C PRO A 235 -13.81 -0.16 9.84
N ASP A 236 -14.77 0.32 10.63
CA ASP A 236 -16.20 0.33 10.31
C ASP A 236 -16.65 1.58 9.54
N GLY A 237 -15.73 2.52 9.26
CA GLY A 237 -15.98 3.75 8.52
C GLY A 237 -16.84 4.79 9.23
N LYS A 238 -17.13 4.62 10.53
CA LYS A 238 -18.03 5.54 11.26
C LYS A 238 -17.32 6.68 11.96
N PHE A 239 -16.01 6.54 12.19
CA PHE A 239 -15.21 7.51 12.91
C PHE A 239 -13.95 7.87 12.13
N LEU A 240 -13.44 9.07 12.37
CA LEU A 240 -12.08 9.47 12.05
C LEU A 240 -11.36 9.80 13.36
N SER A 241 -10.17 9.23 13.59
CA SER A 241 -9.22 9.83 14.53
C SER A 241 -8.37 10.85 13.79
N LEU A 242 -7.94 11.88 14.49
CA LEU A 242 -7.13 12.96 13.91
C LEU A 242 -6.35 13.68 15.02
N THR A 243 -5.31 14.38 14.61
CA THR A 243 -4.51 15.22 15.50
C THR A 243 -5.03 16.65 15.44
N LEU A 244 -5.36 17.24 16.59
CA LEU A 244 -5.65 18.67 16.73
C LEU A 244 -4.60 19.32 17.61
N TYR A 245 -4.06 20.44 17.12
CA TYR A 245 -3.21 21.30 17.92
C TYR A 245 -4.10 22.39 18.57
N GLN A 246 -4.37 22.24 19.85
CA GLN A 246 -5.21 23.14 20.64
C GLN A 246 -4.57 23.41 22.00
N ASP A 247 -4.74 24.63 22.52
CA ASP A 247 -4.25 25.04 23.85
C ASP A 247 -2.71 24.88 24.02
N GLY A 248 -1.96 25.00 22.91
CA GLY A 248 -0.50 24.91 22.91
C GLY A 248 0.05 23.50 22.83
N ASN A 249 -0.79 22.47 22.58
CA ASN A 249 -0.35 21.08 22.43
C ASN A 249 -1.15 20.33 21.36
N ALA A 250 -0.56 19.26 20.81
CA ALA A 250 -1.22 18.36 19.86
C ALA A 250 -1.71 17.11 20.58
N GLU A 251 -2.96 16.75 20.34
CA GLU A 251 -3.63 15.61 20.97
C GLU A 251 -4.48 14.84 19.96
N ILE A 252 -4.79 13.59 20.26
CA ILE A 252 -5.64 12.76 19.42
C ILE A 252 -7.10 13.01 19.79
N TYR A 253 -7.91 13.20 18.74
CA TYR A 253 -9.37 13.35 18.83
C TYR A 253 -10.06 12.31 17.96
N ILE A 254 -11.29 11.95 18.32
CA ILE A 254 -12.17 11.07 17.56
C ILE A 254 -13.40 11.88 17.11
N LEU A 255 -13.61 11.94 15.80
CA LEU A 255 -14.78 12.52 15.16
C LEU A 255 -15.78 11.42 14.81
N ASN A 256 -17.01 11.51 15.31
CA ASN A 256 -18.12 10.69 14.83
C ASN A 256 -18.70 11.32 13.55
N LEU A 257 -18.61 10.60 12.42
CA LEU A 257 -19.00 11.12 11.12
C LEU A 257 -20.50 11.33 10.97
N ARG A 258 -21.32 10.59 11.72
CA ARG A 258 -22.78 10.69 11.64
C ARG A 258 -23.32 11.94 12.32
N ASN A 259 -22.88 12.22 13.55
CA ASN A 259 -23.40 13.33 14.36
C ASN A 259 -22.41 14.49 14.52
N LYS A 260 -21.25 14.39 13.89
CA LYS A 260 -20.15 15.37 13.90
C LYS A 260 -19.63 15.69 15.33
N ASN A 261 -19.87 14.78 16.27
CA ASN A 261 -19.34 14.94 17.63
C ASN A 261 -17.84 14.66 17.66
N LEU A 262 -17.08 15.59 18.21
CA LEU A 262 -15.63 15.52 18.36
C LEU A 262 -15.28 15.28 19.83
N THR A 263 -14.55 14.22 20.13
CA THR A 263 -14.15 13.82 21.47
C THR A 263 -12.65 13.74 21.57
N ARG A 264 -12.05 14.41 22.56
CA ARG A 264 -10.61 14.28 22.87
C ARG A 264 -10.35 12.92 23.46
N LEU A 265 -9.38 12.19 22.88
CA LEU A 265 -8.97 10.86 23.33
C LEU A 265 -7.77 10.93 24.29
N THR A 266 -6.76 11.74 23.94
CA THR A 266 -5.54 11.88 24.75
C THR A 266 -5.49 13.23 25.45
N ASN A 267 -4.79 13.29 26.58
CA ASN A 267 -4.57 14.50 27.35
C ASN A 267 -3.23 14.42 28.09
N HIS A 268 -2.19 14.92 27.45
CA HIS A 268 -0.83 14.90 28.00
C HIS A 268 -0.11 16.20 27.64
N TYR A 269 0.95 16.57 28.35
CA TYR A 269 1.74 17.76 28.05
C TYR A 269 2.69 17.59 26.83
N SER A 270 2.99 16.33 26.47
CA SER A 270 3.76 16.02 25.26
C SER A 270 2.83 15.86 24.07
N ILE A 271 3.37 16.07 22.88
CA ILE A 271 2.66 15.91 21.60
C ILE A 271 2.23 14.47 21.42
N ASP A 272 0.94 14.25 21.13
CA ASP A 272 0.35 12.99 20.69
C ASP A 272 -0.15 13.17 19.25
N THR A 273 0.32 12.35 18.32
CA THR A 273 0.07 12.52 16.88
C THR A 273 0.03 11.18 16.12
N GLU A 274 -0.37 11.25 14.83
CA GLU A 274 -0.29 10.13 13.88
C GLU A 274 -1.02 8.88 14.35
N SER A 275 -2.28 9.03 14.70
CA SER A 275 -3.10 7.92 15.17
C SER A 275 -3.46 6.91 14.08
N SER A 276 -3.51 5.63 14.44
CA SER A 276 -3.94 4.52 13.60
C SER A 276 -4.83 3.57 14.37
N TRP A 277 -5.89 3.05 13.72
CA TRP A 277 -6.84 2.13 14.33
C TRP A 277 -6.36 0.68 14.21
N SER A 278 -6.56 -0.09 15.26
CA SER A 278 -6.42 -1.55 15.17
C SER A 278 -7.46 -2.14 14.21
N PRO A 279 -7.18 -3.29 13.56
CA PRO A 279 -8.12 -3.91 12.59
C PRO A 279 -9.52 -4.20 13.16
N ARG A 280 -9.64 -4.39 14.46
CA ARG A 280 -10.94 -4.60 15.16
C ARG A 280 -11.60 -3.31 15.64
N GLY A 281 -10.95 -2.16 15.47
CA GLY A 281 -11.46 -0.85 15.92
C GLY A 281 -11.56 -0.68 17.44
N SER A 282 -10.96 -1.57 18.22
CA SER A 282 -11.02 -1.50 19.69
C SER A 282 -9.87 -0.72 20.31
N LYS A 283 -8.81 -0.44 19.55
CA LYS A 283 -7.61 0.23 20.02
C LYS A 283 -7.15 1.26 19.00
N ILE A 284 -6.43 2.27 19.48
CA ILE A 284 -5.74 3.26 18.67
C ILE A 284 -4.27 3.27 19.08
N MET A 285 -3.39 3.16 18.08
CA MET A 285 -1.96 3.42 18.21
C MET A 285 -1.67 4.86 17.82
N PHE A 286 -0.68 5.49 18.45
CA PHE A 286 -0.27 6.85 18.17
C PHE A 286 1.17 7.08 18.62
N THR A 287 1.81 8.10 18.06
CA THR A 287 3.14 8.56 18.46
C THR A 287 3.02 9.56 19.60
N SER A 288 3.81 9.38 20.67
CA SER A 288 3.86 10.29 21.81
C SER A 288 5.28 10.53 22.32
N GLY A 289 5.57 11.76 22.71
CA GLY A 289 6.83 12.14 23.37
C GLY A 289 6.85 12.00 24.89
N ARG A 290 5.85 11.36 25.49
CA ARG A 290 5.64 11.32 26.95
C ARG A 290 6.75 10.61 27.75
N SER A 291 7.51 9.72 27.14
CA SER A 291 8.67 9.05 27.74
C SER A 291 10.00 9.78 27.51
N GLY A 292 9.96 11.02 26.98
CA GLY A 292 11.14 11.85 26.71
C GLY A 292 11.63 11.83 25.26
N SER A 293 11.32 10.77 24.51
CA SER A 293 11.51 10.65 23.06
C SER A 293 10.24 10.12 22.41
N PRO A 294 10.03 10.35 21.08
CA PRO A 294 8.88 9.80 20.38
C PRO A 294 8.87 8.27 20.43
N GLN A 295 7.78 7.70 20.95
CA GLN A 295 7.52 6.27 21.06
C GLN A 295 6.11 5.95 20.61
N LEU A 296 5.85 4.68 20.25
CA LEU A 296 4.52 4.21 19.94
C LEU A 296 3.76 3.83 21.21
N TYR A 297 2.54 4.33 21.30
CA TYR A 297 1.60 4.05 22.38
C TYR A 297 0.32 3.45 21.81
N GLU A 298 -0.29 2.55 22.57
CA GLU A 298 -1.60 1.98 22.26
C GLU A 298 -2.56 2.30 23.38
N ILE A 299 -3.74 2.81 23.03
CA ILE A 299 -4.86 3.03 23.96
C ILE A 299 -6.02 2.10 23.62
N ASP A 300 -6.50 1.34 24.59
CA ASP A 300 -7.74 0.56 24.47
C ASP A 300 -8.95 1.46 24.71
N LEU A 301 -9.86 1.51 23.73
CA LEU A 301 -11.01 2.43 23.73
C LEU A 301 -12.10 2.05 24.75
N ARG A 302 -12.08 0.83 25.29
CA ARG A 302 -13.07 0.38 26.27
C ARG A 302 -12.59 0.63 27.70
N SER A 303 -11.33 0.29 27.96
CA SER A 303 -10.73 0.41 29.30
C SER A 303 -9.98 1.72 29.53
N CYS A 304 -9.69 2.47 28.45
CA CYS A 304 -8.80 3.63 28.46
C CYS A 304 -7.41 3.35 29.01
N LEU A 305 -6.98 2.08 28.99
CA LEU A 305 -5.63 1.70 29.39
C LEU A 305 -4.65 2.04 28.27
N LEU A 306 -3.50 2.58 28.68
CA LEU A 306 -2.41 2.98 27.81
C LEU A 306 -1.26 1.98 27.96
N TYR A 307 -0.76 1.51 26.84
CA TYR A 307 0.39 0.60 26.72
C TYR A 307 1.49 1.25 25.88
N THR A 308 2.75 0.87 26.11
CA THR A 308 3.91 1.31 25.34
C THR A 308 4.51 0.16 24.54
N SER A 309 5.23 0.46 23.47
CA SER A 309 5.95 -0.54 22.68
C SER A 309 7.11 -1.19 23.46
N ASP A 310 7.65 -0.50 24.48
CA ASP A 310 8.75 -1.01 25.30
C ASP A 310 8.33 -2.09 26.31
N ALA A 311 7.02 -2.37 26.43
CA ALA A 311 6.50 -3.45 27.30
C ALA A 311 6.76 -4.87 26.75
N ALA A 312 7.46 -5.01 25.64
CA ALA A 312 7.76 -6.30 24.99
C ALA A 312 9.15 -6.86 25.34
N ASP A 313 9.98 -6.11 26.10
CA ASP A 313 11.35 -6.51 26.45
C ASP A 313 11.52 -6.98 27.90
N ASP A 314 10.42 -7.26 28.64
CA ASP A 314 10.45 -7.88 29.98
C ASP A 314 10.00 -9.35 29.97
#